data_7e182b8bbce71be01294a7b1b4d29649
#
_entry.id   7e182b8bbce71be01294a7b1b4d29649
#
_cell.length_a   1.000
_cell.length_b   1.000
_cell.length_c   1.000
_cell.angle_alpha   90.00
_cell.angle_beta   90.00
_cell.angle_gamma   90.00
#
_symmetry.space_group_name_H-M   'P 1'
#
loop_
_entity.id
_entity.type
_entity.pdbx_description
1 polymer ?
#
loop_
_entity_poly.entity_id
_entity_poly.type
_entity_poly.pdbx_seq_one_letter_code
_entity_poly.pdbx_strand_id
1 'polypeptide(L)'
;MTNDAGVDGAGANGAGSRETHERGEARRVARVVLLDPEDRILLLHGHEPADPTRTWWFTPGGGLEGSETREEAALRELAEETGITDVTLGPVLWRRVCSFDFDGRRWNQDEWYYLARTTRTEAAPTALTELEERSVSGLGWWTSAELSATRETVYPTRLAGLLRTLLDEGPPSAPVVLTP
;
A
#
# COMPACT_ATOMS: atom_id res chain seq x y z
N MET A 1 -30.09 0.32 -61.77
CA MET A 1 -31.28 0.78 -61.04
C MET A 1 -31.19 0.27 -59.63
N THR A 2 -31.08 1.24 -58.78
CA THR A 2 -31.62 1.32 -57.39
C THR A 2 -31.06 0.34 -56.38
N ASN A 3 -30.24 0.83 -55.47
CA ASN A 3 -30.58 1.33 -54.12
C ASN A 3 -30.95 0.18 -53.17
N ASP A 4 -30.52 0.11 -51.97
CA ASP A 4 -30.49 1.16 -50.94
C ASP A 4 -29.78 0.67 -49.66
N ALA A 5 -29.16 1.60 -49.02
CA ALA A 5 -29.05 1.89 -47.59
C ALA A 5 -29.06 0.72 -46.58
N GLY A 6 -28.08 0.54 -45.79
CA GLY A 6 -27.62 1.35 -44.68
C GLY A 6 -28.49 1.14 -43.46
N VAL A 7 -28.00 0.95 -42.39
CA VAL A 7 -28.27 1.63 -41.11
C VAL A 7 -27.34 1.12 -40.01
N ASP A 8 -26.79 2.10 -39.44
CA ASP A 8 -26.03 2.16 -38.21
C ASP A 8 -26.54 1.31 -37.04
N GLY A 9 -25.59 0.71 -36.38
CA GLY A 9 -25.76 0.17 -35.03
C GLY A 9 -24.56 0.57 -34.19
N ALA A 10 -24.61 1.76 -33.64
CA ALA A 10 -23.63 2.22 -32.65
C ALA A 10 -23.76 1.41 -31.37
N GLY A 11 -22.85 0.50 -31.15
CA GLY A 11 -22.66 -0.15 -29.86
C GLY A 11 -21.53 0.58 -29.13
N ALA A 12 -21.90 1.42 -28.17
CA ALA A 12 -20.95 2.01 -27.24
C ALA A 12 -20.43 0.92 -26.30
N ASN A 13 -19.25 0.42 -26.57
CA ASN A 13 -18.48 -0.39 -25.62
C ASN A 13 -17.71 0.57 -24.73
N GLY A 14 -18.20 0.72 -23.49
CA GLY A 14 -17.42 1.22 -22.38
C GLY A 14 -16.33 0.19 -22.05
N ALA A 15 -15.20 0.29 -22.72
CA ALA A 15 -14.01 -0.44 -22.35
C ALA A 15 -13.41 0.26 -21.14
N GLY A 16 -13.59 -0.33 -19.97
CA GLY A 16 -12.79 0.00 -18.81
C GLY A 16 -11.31 -0.09 -19.19
N SER A 17 -10.62 0.99 -18.99
CA SER A 17 -9.19 1.11 -19.28
C SER A 17 -8.44 0.13 -18.39
N ARG A 18 -8.15 -1.04 -18.92
CA ARG A 18 -7.15 -1.95 -18.34
C ARG A 18 -5.80 -1.30 -18.62
N GLU A 19 -5.25 -0.62 -17.62
CA GLU A 19 -3.87 -0.17 -17.66
C GLU A 19 -2.96 -1.39 -17.74
N THR A 20 -2.57 -1.74 -18.96
CA THR A 20 -1.46 -2.64 -19.22
C THR A 20 -0.18 -1.87 -18.93
N HIS A 21 0.36 -2.02 -17.72
CA HIS A 21 1.70 -1.53 -17.42
C HIS A 21 2.70 -2.27 -18.31
N GLU A 22 3.24 -1.54 -19.28
CA GLU A 22 4.32 -2.01 -20.13
C GLU A 22 5.54 -2.42 -19.29
N ARG A 23 6.23 -3.47 -19.72
CA ARG A 23 7.44 -3.97 -19.07
C ARG A 23 8.52 -2.88 -19.06
N GLY A 24 8.77 -2.25 -17.91
CA GLY A 24 9.89 -1.32 -17.75
C GLY A 24 9.77 -0.33 -16.61
N GLU A 25 8.62 0.22 -16.31
CA GLU A 25 8.48 1.25 -15.27
C GLU A 25 7.81 0.70 -14.00
N ALA A 26 8.45 0.96 -12.85
CA ALA A 26 7.89 0.55 -11.57
C ALA A 26 6.70 1.44 -11.20
N ARG A 27 5.58 0.85 -10.76
CA ARG A 27 4.42 1.57 -10.25
C ARG A 27 4.84 2.40 -9.04
N ARG A 28 4.54 3.69 -9.07
CA ARG A 28 4.79 4.56 -7.91
C ARG A 28 3.80 4.25 -6.81
N VAL A 29 4.32 4.03 -5.61
CA VAL A 29 3.53 3.63 -4.43
C VAL A 29 3.92 4.52 -3.25
N ALA A 30 2.93 4.92 -2.46
CA ALA A 30 3.12 5.60 -1.20
C ALA A 30 2.67 4.70 -0.04
N ARG A 31 3.51 4.57 0.97
CA ARG A 31 3.28 3.78 2.19
C ARG A 31 3.32 4.68 3.41
N VAL A 32 2.59 4.33 4.46
CA VAL A 32 2.56 5.09 5.71
C VAL A 32 3.07 4.24 6.87
N VAL A 33 4.11 4.73 7.53
CA VAL A 33 4.57 4.24 8.84
C VAL A 33 3.77 5.01 9.88
N LEU A 34 2.59 4.49 10.22
CA LEU A 34 1.68 5.13 11.18
C LEU A 34 1.98 4.63 12.58
N LEU A 35 2.34 5.56 13.48
CA LEU A 35 2.62 5.28 14.87
C LEU A 35 1.51 5.82 15.78
N ASP A 36 1.12 5.03 16.77
CA ASP A 36 0.22 5.44 17.85
C ASP A 36 0.98 6.10 19.03
N PRO A 37 0.27 6.53 20.10
CA PRO A 37 0.93 7.15 21.25
C PRO A 37 1.87 6.23 22.04
N GLU A 38 1.74 4.92 21.90
CA GLU A 38 2.61 3.91 22.51
C GLU A 38 3.75 3.46 21.59
N ASP A 39 4.01 4.20 20.49
CA ASP A 39 5.03 3.89 19.48
C ASP A 39 4.85 2.52 18.80
N ARG A 40 3.60 2.05 18.72
CA ARG A 40 3.25 0.87 17.93
C ARG A 40 2.97 1.28 16.48
N ILE A 41 3.37 0.45 15.53
CA ILE A 41 3.08 0.64 14.11
C ILE A 41 1.80 -0.10 13.71
N LEU A 42 0.95 0.54 12.91
CA LEU A 42 -0.21 -0.11 12.31
C LEU A 42 0.20 -0.87 11.05
N LEU A 43 -0.19 -2.13 10.99
CA LEU A 43 0.00 -2.99 9.81
C LEU A 43 -1.33 -3.62 9.38
N LEU A 44 -1.46 -3.86 8.07
CA LEU A 44 -2.50 -4.68 7.49
C LEU A 44 -2.03 -6.13 7.41
N HIS A 45 -2.96 -7.06 7.65
CA HIS A 45 -2.74 -8.48 7.45
C HIS A 45 -3.28 -8.90 6.08
N GLY A 46 -2.41 -9.29 5.19
CA GLY A 46 -2.77 -9.73 3.85
C GLY A 46 -2.54 -11.21 3.62
N HIS A 47 -3.17 -11.72 2.57
CA HIS A 47 -2.96 -13.08 2.08
C HIS A 47 -3.05 -13.16 0.55
N GLU A 48 -2.48 -14.19 -0.02
CA GLU A 48 -2.60 -14.48 -1.45
C GLU A 48 -4.03 -14.97 -1.75
N PRO A 49 -4.79 -14.30 -2.66
CA PRO A 49 -6.16 -14.72 -2.98
C PRO A 49 -6.27 -16.16 -3.46
N ALA A 50 -5.26 -16.66 -4.20
CA ALA A 50 -5.23 -18.03 -4.71
C ALA A 50 -4.77 -19.06 -3.65
N ASP A 51 -4.12 -18.61 -2.57
CA ASP A 51 -3.60 -19.45 -1.49
C ASP A 51 -3.68 -18.71 -0.15
N PRO A 52 -4.82 -18.72 0.55
CA PRO A 52 -5.01 -18.00 1.82
C PRO A 52 -4.08 -18.44 2.96
N THR A 53 -3.30 -19.51 2.78
CA THR A 53 -2.29 -19.92 3.77
C THR A 53 -1.00 -19.09 3.67
N ARG A 54 -0.78 -18.42 2.55
CA ARG A 54 0.33 -17.49 2.35
C ARG A 54 -0.09 -16.11 2.85
N THR A 55 0.34 -15.76 4.05
CA THR A 55 -0.02 -14.51 4.73
C THR A 55 1.20 -13.65 5.00
N TRP A 56 0.97 -12.34 5.15
CA TRP A 56 2.00 -11.37 5.54
C TRP A 56 1.39 -10.12 6.15
N TRP A 57 2.21 -9.39 6.88
CA TRP A 57 1.90 -8.06 7.40
C TRP A 57 2.62 -6.98 6.60
N PHE A 58 1.95 -5.86 6.35
CA PHE A 58 2.54 -4.75 5.58
C PHE A 58 1.95 -3.40 6.01
N THR A 59 2.66 -2.33 5.71
CA THR A 59 2.23 -0.96 6.02
C THR A 59 1.07 -0.52 5.12
N PRO A 60 0.11 0.29 5.63
CA PRO A 60 -0.92 0.92 4.81
C PRO A 60 -0.33 1.69 3.63
N GLY A 61 -1.07 1.76 2.54
CA GLY A 61 -0.72 2.52 1.35
C GLY A 61 -0.81 1.75 0.05
N GLY A 62 -0.83 2.48 -1.04
CA GLY A 62 -1.04 1.94 -2.39
C GLY A 62 -0.46 2.81 -3.48
N GLY A 63 -0.89 2.54 -4.70
CA GLY A 63 -0.42 3.23 -5.90
C GLY A 63 -1.07 4.58 -6.10
N LEU A 64 -0.34 5.47 -6.76
CA LEU A 64 -0.88 6.76 -7.16
C LEU A 64 -1.98 6.59 -8.21
N GLU A 65 -3.00 7.43 -8.14
CA GLU A 65 -4.09 7.53 -9.10
C GLU A 65 -4.06 8.86 -9.85
N GLY A 66 -4.30 8.81 -11.16
CA GLY A 66 -4.34 10.00 -11.99
C GLY A 66 -3.10 10.90 -11.82
N SER A 67 -3.32 12.12 -11.37
CA SER A 67 -2.27 13.13 -11.16
C SER A 67 -1.87 13.31 -9.69
N GLU A 68 -2.24 12.38 -8.81
CA GLU A 68 -1.88 12.46 -7.39
C GLU A 68 -0.37 12.60 -7.16
N THR A 69 -0.03 13.38 -6.15
CA THR A 69 1.28 13.30 -5.51
C THR A 69 1.38 12.05 -4.63
N ARG A 70 2.58 11.67 -4.22
CA ARG A 70 2.76 10.54 -3.29
C ARG A 70 2.14 10.82 -1.92
N GLU A 71 2.15 12.08 -1.49
CA GLU A 71 1.56 12.53 -0.22
C GLU A 71 0.04 12.39 -0.25
N GLU A 72 -0.61 12.80 -1.35
CA GLU A 72 -2.05 12.66 -1.54
C GLU A 72 -2.46 11.18 -1.56
N ALA A 73 -1.73 10.34 -2.31
CA ALA A 73 -1.96 8.91 -2.35
C ALA A 73 -1.80 8.27 -0.95
N ALA A 74 -0.76 8.64 -0.19
CA ALA A 74 -0.52 8.13 1.16
C ALA A 74 -1.69 8.44 2.10
N LEU A 75 -2.22 9.66 2.07
CA LEU A 75 -3.36 10.07 2.91
C LEU A 75 -4.66 9.40 2.48
N ARG A 76 -4.93 9.30 1.18
CA ARG A 76 -6.11 8.62 0.63
C ARG A 76 -6.11 7.14 1.03
N GLU A 77 -5.05 6.43 0.73
CA GLU A 77 -4.92 5.00 1.06
C GLU A 77 -5.03 4.73 2.56
N LEU A 78 -4.39 5.56 3.39
CA LEU A 78 -4.50 5.45 4.84
C LEU A 78 -5.96 5.58 5.29
N ALA A 79 -6.70 6.56 4.75
CA ALA A 79 -8.10 6.77 5.08
C ALA A 79 -8.98 5.59 4.63
N GLU A 80 -8.77 5.07 3.42
CA GLU A 80 -9.54 3.97 2.84
C GLU A 80 -9.30 2.65 3.59
N GLU A 81 -8.04 2.32 3.85
CA GLU A 81 -7.64 1.06 4.47
C GLU A 81 -7.82 1.03 5.99
N THR A 82 -7.85 2.18 6.67
CA THR A 82 -7.82 2.23 8.14
C THR A 82 -8.90 3.10 8.77
N GLY A 83 -9.57 3.95 8.00
CA GLY A 83 -10.52 4.95 8.52
C GLY A 83 -9.86 6.08 9.31
N ILE A 84 -8.53 6.16 9.36
CA ILE A 84 -7.79 7.20 10.08
C ILE A 84 -7.48 8.34 9.12
N THR A 85 -8.03 9.51 9.41
CA THR A 85 -7.90 10.72 8.58
C THR A 85 -7.25 11.90 9.32
N ASP A 86 -7.18 11.83 10.65
CA ASP A 86 -6.63 12.91 11.48
C ASP A 86 -5.12 12.71 11.68
N VAL A 87 -4.39 12.85 10.58
CA VAL A 87 -2.93 12.72 10.55
C VAL A 87 -2.31 13.80 9.67
N THR A 88 -1.09 14.17 10.01
CA THR A 88 -0.19 14.96 9.17
C THR A 88 0.98 14.08 8.78
N LEU A 89 1.28 14.02 7.48
CA LEU A 89 2.47 13.31 7.01
C LEU A 89 3.73 14.03 7.43
N GLY A 90 4.65 13.26 7.97
CA GLY A 90 6.01 13.67 8.25
C GLY A 90 6.95 13.40 7.05
N PRO A 91 8.26 13.30 7.30
CA PRO A 91 9.25 13.08 6.25
C PRO A 91 9.15 11.68 5.64
N VAL A 92 9.72 11.53 4.46
CA VAL A 92 10.00 10.20 3.87
C VAL A 92 11.12 9.55 4.66
N LEU A 93 10.84 8.39 5.22
CA LEU A 93 11.79 7.60 6.00
C LEU A 93 12.64 6.70 5.12
N TRP A 94 11.96 5.96 4.24
CA TRP A 94 12.56 4.89 3.44
C TRP A 94 12.06 4.92 2.01
N ARG A 95 12.88 4.37 1.11
CA ARG A 95 12.52 4.10 -0.29
C ARG A 95 12.92 2.68 -0.64
N ARG A 96 12.10 1.99 -1.42
CA ARG A 96 12.37 0.63 -1.87
C ARG A 96 11.87 0.44 -3.30
N VAL A 97 12.71 -0.16 -4.15
CA VAL A 97 12.25 -0.71 -5.42
C VAL A 97 12.19 -2.23 -5.26
N CYS A 98 11.03 -2.82 -5.50
CA CYS A 98 10.83 -4.24 -5.32
C CYS A 98 9.94 -4.83 -6.42
N SER A 99 10.06 -6.15 -6.59
CA SER A 99 9.24 -6.93 -7.51
C SER A 99 8.76 -8.19 -6.81
N PHE A 100 7.48 -8.52 -6.97
CA PHE A 100 6.87 -9.72 -6.38
C PHE A 100 5.69 -10.21 -7.23
N ASP A 101 5.31 -11.46 -7.03
CA ASP A 101 4.14 -12.05 -7.65
C ASP A 101 2.98 -12.05 -6.66
N PHE A 102 1.81 -11.54 -7.08
CA PHE A 102 0.61 -11.47 -6.29
C PHE A 102 -0.63 -11.51 -7.19
N ASP A 103 -1.62 -12.30 -6.83
CA ASP A 103 -2.86 -12.52 -7.59
C ASP A 103 -2.59 -12.88 -9.07
N GLY A 104 -1.62 -13.80 -9.30
CA GLY A 104 -1.22 -14.27 -10.62
C GLY A 104 -0.54 -13.24 -11.51
N ARG A 105 -0.10 -12.11 -10.98
CA ARG A 105 0.56 -11.01 -11.72
C ARG A 105 1.90 -10.65 -11.11
N ARG A 106 2.84 -10.23 -11.98
CA ARG A 106 4.10 -9.62 -11.54
C ARG A 106 3.90 -8.14 -11.27
N TRP A 107 4.24 -7.71 -10.05
CA TRP A 107 4.20 -6.33 -9.62
C TRP A 107 5.62 -5.78 -9.50
N ASN A 108 5.85 -4.59 -10.06
CA ASN A 108 7.07 -3.83 -9.88
C ASN A 108 6.68 -2.52 -9.20
N GLN A 109 7.28 -2.20 -8.06
CA GLN A 109 6.91 -1.04 -7.26
C GLN A 109 8.12 -0.20 -6.88
N ASP A 110 7.97 1.14 -6.96
CA ASP A 110 8.84 2.15 -6.34
C ASP A 110 8.08 2.73 -5.14
N GLU A 111 8.40 2.25 -3.96
CA GLU A 111 7.71 2.55 -2.71
C GLU A 111 8.44 3.63 -1.91
N TRP A 112 7.68 4.62 -1.44
CA TRP A 112 8.12 5.64 -0.52
C TRP A 112 7.33 5.54 0.78
N TYR A 113 8.04 5.47 1.92
CA TYR A 113 7.47 5.27 3.24
C TYR A 113 7.49 6.59 4.01
N TYR A 114 6.33 7.14 4.29
CA TYR A 114 6.13 8.38 5.05
C TYR A 114 5.87 8.10 6.51
N LEU A 115 6.47 8.88 7.40
CA LEU A 115 6.12 8.86 8.81
C LEU A 115 4.78 9.56 9.03
N ALA A 116 3.94 8.99 9.87
CA ALA A 116 2.77 9.67 10.41
C ALA A 116 2.53 9.25 11.87
N ARG A 117 1.84 10.09 12.62
CA ARG A 117 1.42 9.80 14.00
C ARG A 117 -0.07 10.08 14.16
N THR A 118 -0.72 9.26 14.95
CA THR A 118 -2.14 9.41 15.29
C THR A 118 -2.35 9.24 16.78
N THR A 119 -3.40 9.85 17.30
CA THR A 119 -3.90 9.58 18.67
C THR A 119 -5.00 8.52 18.67
N ARG A 120 -5.46 8.08 17.49
CA ARG A 120 -6.50 7.06 17.36
C ARG A 120 -5.86 5.67 17.33
N THR A 121 -6.42 4.78 18.14
CA THR A 121 -6.02 3.36 18.21
C THR A 121 -7.04 2.43 17.54
N GLU A 122 -8.26 2.92 17.29
CA GLU A 122 -9.28 2.20 16.55
C GLU A 122 -9.09 2.43 15.06
N ALA A 123 -8.91 1.34 14.32
CA ALA A 123 -8.74 1.33 12.87
C ALA A 123 -9.66 0.30 12.25
N ALA A 124 -10.37 0.69 11.20
CA ALA A 124 -11.20 -0.19 10.40
C ALA A 124 -11.25 0.32 8.96
N PRO A 125 -11.18 -0.56 7.96
CA PRO A 125 -11.30 -0.17 6.57
C PRO A 125 -12.63 0.54 6.30
N THR A 126 -12.61 1.57 5.45
CA THR A 126 -13.79 2.32 5.04
C THR A 126 -14.11 2.16 3.56
N ALA A 127 -13.11 1.91 2.73
CA ALA A 127 -13.26 1.77 1.29
C ALA A 127 -12.12 0.91 0.73
N LEU A 128 -12.29 -0.41 0.74
CA LEU A 128 -11.35 -1.32 0.10
C LEU A 128 -11.72 -1.52 -1.37
N THR A 129 -10.70 -1.67 -2.22
CA THR A 129 -10.88 -2.15 -3.59
C THR A 129 -11.32 -3.62 -3.58
N GLU A 130 -11.91 -4.10 -4.68
CA GLU A 130 -12.32 -5.50 -4.82
C GLU A 130 -11.17 -6.50 -4.58
N LEU A 131 -9.94 -6.13 -4.95
CA LEU A 131 -8.76 -6.95 -4.69
C LEU A 131 -8.39 -6.96 -3.20
N GLU A 132 -8.43 -5.81 -2.54
CA GLU A 132 -8.15 -5.69 -1.11
C GLU A 132 -9.20 -6.41 -0.26
N GLU A 133 -10.49 -6.32 -0.61
CA GLU A 133 -11.56 -7.10 0.05
C GLU A 133 -11.30 -8.62 0.01
N ARG A 134 -10.62 -9.10 -1.05
CA ARG A 134 -10.28 -10.52 -1.20
C ARG A 134 -8.93 -10.91 -0.61
N SER A 135 -8.10 -9.95 -0.23
CA SER A 135 -6.72 -10.20 0.17
C SER A 135 -6.30 -9.59 1.51
N VAL A 136 -7.10 -8.69 2.09
CA VAL A 136 -6.85 -8.10 3.40
C VAL A 136 -7.80 -8.71 4.42
N SER A 137 -7.24 -9.34 5.45
CA SER A 137 -8.00 -10.06 6.49
C SER A 137 -8.02 -9.36 7.84
N GLY A 138 -7.26 -8.27 8.02
CA GLY A 138 -7.25 -7.57 9.30
C GLY A 138 -6.22 -6.46 9.41
N LEU A 139 -6.23 -5.83 10.57
CA LEU A 139 -5.34 -4.76 10.98
C LEU A 139 -4.76 -5.10 12.36
N GLY A 140 -3.55 -4.67 12.65
CA GLY A 140 -2.94 -4.86 13.96
C GLY A 140 -1.89 -3.81 14.28
N TRP A 141 -1.84 -3.42 15.55
CA TRP A 141 -0.79 -2.58 16.11
C TRP A 141 0.35 -3.44 16.65
N TRP A 142 1.57 -3.10 16.28
CA TRP A 142 2.76 -3.89 16.57
C TRP A 142 3.86 -3.04 17.21
N THR A 143 4.45 -3.51 18.28
CA THR A 143 5.70 -2.98 18.82
C THR A 143 6.89 -3.52 18.02
N SER A 144 8.05 -2.85 18.09
CA SER A 144 9.29 -3.36 17.49
C SER A 144 9.74 -4.70 18.11
N ALA A 145 9.39 -4.94 19.39
CA ALA A 145 9.69 -6.20 20.08
C ALA A 145 8.83 -7.35 19.54
N GLU A 146 7.52 -7.14 19.37
CA GLU A 146 6.61 -8.13 18.76
C GLU A 146 7.02 -8.46 17.32
N LEU A 147 7.36 -7.43 16.52
CA LEU A 147 7.88 -7.63 15.16
C LEU A 147 9.19 -8.42 15.13
N SER A 148 10.03 -8.26 16.16
CA SER A 148 11.30 -9.04 16.27
C SER A 148 11.06 -10.49 16.66
N ALA A 149 9.99 -10.75 17.40
CA ALA A 149 9.67 -12.08 17.93
C ALA A 149 8.76 -12.92 17.01
N THR A 150 8.02 -12.27 16.12
CA THR A 150 7.09 -12.98 15.22
C THR A 150 7.82 -13.89 14.23
N ARG A 151 7.14 -14.98 13.85
CA ARG A 151 7.54 -15.86 12.74
C ARG A 151 6.76 -15.56 11.46
N GLU A 152 5.81 -14.64 11.52
CA GLU A 152 5.05 -14.24 10.36
C GLU A 152 5.90 -13.39 9.42
N THR A 153 5.58 -13.42 8.14
CA THR A 153 6.23 -12.59 7.13
C THR A 153 5.78 -11.14 7.32
N VAL A 154 6.73 -10.21 7.36
CA VAL A 154 6.46 -8.77 7.49
C VAL A 154 7.22 -7.99 6.41
N TYR A 155 6.53 -7.05 5.78
CA TYR A 155 7.12 -6.16 4.77
C TYR A 155 7.05 -4.68 5.19
N PRO A 156 8.10 -3.89 4.91
CA PRO A 156 9.37 -4.31 4.32
C PRO A 156 10.12 -5.29 5.25
N THR A 157 10.93 -6.15 4.65
CA THR A 157 11.82 -7.03 5.42
C THR A 157 12.67 -6.20 6.38
N ARG A 158 12.96 -6.72 7.61
CA ARG A 158 13.69 -6.00 8.66
C ARG A 158 12.92 -4.83 9.30
N LEU A 159 11.59 -4.74 9.11
CA LEU A 159 10.76 -3.66 9.69
C LEU A 159 10.99 -3.47 11.19
N ALA A 160 11.17 -4.55 11.96
CA ALA A 160 11.46 -4.48 13.40
C ALA A 160 12.71 -3.63 13.72
N GLY A 161 13.80 -3.87 12.98
CA GLY A 161 15.05 -3.11 13.14
C GLY A 161 14.91 -1.65 12.67
N LEU A 162 14.22 -1.45 11.54
CA LEU A 162 13.94 -0.11 11.00
C LEU A 162 13.09 0.71 11.97
N LEU A 163 12.05 0.10 12.56
CA LEU A 163 11.20 0.76 13.53
C LEU A 163 11.99 1.11 14.80
N ARG A 164 12.82 0.20 15.30
CA ARG A 164 13.66 0.47 16.47
C ARG A 164 14.59 1.66 16.22
N THR A 165 15.33 1.66 15.11
CA THR A 165 16.20 2.78 14.74
C THR A 165 15.42 4.09 14.65
N LEU A 166 14.22 4.08 14.05
CA LEU A 166 13.35 5.26 13.96
C LEU A 166 12.95 5.78 15.35
N LEU A 167 12.62 4.90 16.29
CA LEU A 167 12.21 5.27 17.64
C LEU A 167 13.38 5.77 18.49
N ASP A 168 14.56 5.17 18.34
CA ASP A 168 15.75 5.51 19.12
C ASP A 168 16.46 6.77 18.60
N GLU A 169 16.53 6.98 17.29
CA GLU A 169 17.33 8.01 16.63
C GLU A 169 16.48 9.12 15.98
N GLY A 170 15.17 8.88 15.82
CA GLY A 170 14.27 9.75 15.06
C GLY A 170 14.36 9.55 13.54
N PRO A 171 13.61 10.38 12.77
CA PRO A 171 13.61 10.31 11.32
C PRO A 171 15.00 10.58 10.74
N PRO A 172 15.44 9.84 9.71
CA PRO A 172 16.72 10.09 9.06
C PRO A 172 16.71 11.45 8.34
N SER A 173 17.86 12.07 8.21
CA SER A 173 18.04 13.36 7.50
C SER A 173 17.77 13.26 5.99
N ALA A 174 17.85 12.06 5.44
CA ALA A 174 17.49 11.75 4.05
C ALA A 174 16.91 10.33 4.00
N PRO A 175 16.01 10.03 3.04
CA PRO A 175 15.40 8.71 2.93
C PRO A 175 16.42 7.59 2.78
N VAL A 176 16.31 6.56 3.62
CA VAL A 176 17.17 5.36 3.53
C VAL A 176 16.67 4.46 2.40
N VAL A 177 17.55 4.04 1.52
CA VAL A 177 17.24 3.09 0.45
C VAL A 177 17.31 1.68 1.02
N LEU A 178 16.16 0.99 1.01
CA LEU A 178 16.07 -0.40 1.47
C LEU A 178 16.42 -1.33 0.31
N THR A 179 17.23 -2.34 0.60
CA THR A 179 17.46 -3.46 -0.33
C THR A 179 16.27 -4.44 -0.25
N PRO A 180 15.92 -5.09 -1.35
CA PRO A 180 14.87 -6.12 -1.40
C PRO A 180 15.09 -7.28 -0.44
#